data_9ff739e345c9b1d9ab833a06dba5b3b0
#
_entry.id   9ff739e345c9b1d9ab833a06dba5b3b0
#
_cell.length_a   1.000
_cell.length_b   1.000
_cell.length_c   1.000
_cell.angle_alpha   90.00
_cell.angle_beta   90.00
_cell.angle_gamma   90.00
#
_symmetry.space_group_name_H-M   'P 1'
#
loop_
_entity.id
_entity.type
_entity.pdbx_description
1 polymer ?
#
loop_
_entity_poly.entity_id
_entity_poly.type
_entity_poly.pdbx_seq_one_letter_code
_entity_poly.pdbx_strand_id
1 'polypeptide(L)'
;NTSDQDNVRPFKFGTDDLTLLGDYYALRMINERFARFARAVFLPMLRIQPRISSFPPEVKTFDEYTSGIESFMSLTASRIEELRGNMMLVMDPTFISILTNSFYGGQLGPDKSKKTEFTTTEDRLIEIISEGLNRMLETAWKDLMPINLAEQGREVNPQFVSFVDGSELVII
;
A
#
# COMPACT_ATOMS: atom_id res chain seq x y z
N ASN A 1 -20.03 -37.33 24.37
CA ASN A 1 -20.42 -35.92 24.17
C ASN A 1 -19.26 -35.02 24.57
N THR A 2 -18.34 -34.90 23.70
CA THR A 2 -17.21 -34.00 23.86
C THR A 2 -17.54 -32.77 23.04
N SER A 3 -17.82 -31.68 23.74
CA SER A 3 -17.99 -30.38 23.16
C SER A 3 -16.65 -29.92 22.61
N ASP A 4 -16.53 -29.89 21.29
CA ASP A 4 -15.52 -29.08 20.59
C ASP A 4 -15.79 -27.62 20.94
N GLN A 5 -15.11 -27.13 21.95
CA GLN A 5 -14.99 -25.68 22.13
C GLN A 5 -14.01 -25.20 21.09
N ASP A 6 -14.56 -24.64 20.04
CA ASP A 6 -13.79 -23.84 19.06
C ASP A 6 -12.92 -22.86 19.82
N ASN A 7 -11.64 -23.15 19.82
CA ASN A 7 -10.62 -22.31 20.45
C ASN A 7 -10.28 -21.17 19.51
N VAL A 8 -11.26 -20.28 19.29
CA VAL A 8 -11.08 -19.08 18.50
C VAL A 8 -10.21 -18.11 19.30
N ARG A 9 -8.93 -18.10 19.01
CA ARG A 9 -8.02 -17.11 19.55
C ARG A 9 -8.27 -15.77 18.87
N PRO A 10 -8.51 -14.68 19.63
CA PRO A 10 -8.59 -13.36 19.02
C PRO A 10 -7.24 -13.02 18.38
N PHE A 11 -7.27 -12.68 17.10
CA PHE A 11 -6.08 -12.29 16.34
C PHE A 11 -5.64 -10.90 16.79
N LYS A 12 -4.41 -10.78 17.28
CA LYS A 12 -3.80 -9.49 17.68
C LYS A 12 -2.72 -9.11 16.70
N PHE A 13 -3.03 -8.18 15.81
CA PHE A 13 -2.04 -7.62 14.90
C PHE A 13 -0.91 -6.94 15.68
N GLY A 14 0.33 -7.24 15.32
CA GLY A 14 1.53 -6.60 15.89
C GLY A 14 2.07 -7.20 17.19
N THR A 15 1.36 -8.11 17.84
CA THR A 15 1.82 -8.79 19.06
C THR A 15 1.94 -10.30 18.90
N ASP A 16 1.27 -10.87 17.91
CA ASP A 16 1.33 -12.29 17.65
C ASP A 16 2.50 -12.64 16.75
N ASP A 17 3.05 -13.80 17.02
CA ASP A 17 4.22 -14.32 16.33
C ASP A 17 3.96 -14.45 14.83
N LEU A 18 5.02 -14.22 14.03
CA LEU A 18 4.98 -14.33 12.57
C LEU A 18 4.50 -15.70 12.06
N THR A 19 4.53 -16.72 12.88
CA THR A 19 3.95 -18.02 12.60
C THR A 19 2.44 -17.97 12.35
N LEU A 20 1.75 -16.97 12.91
CA LEU A 20 0.32 -16.72 12.65
C LEU A 20 0.08 -16.07 11.29
N LEU A 21 1.09 -15.47 10.68
CA LEU A 21 1.02 -14.97 9.31
C LEU A 21 0.98 -16.09 8.27
N GLY A 22 1.33 -17.31 8.64
CA GLY A 22 1.09 -18.49 7.81
C GLY A 22 -0.39 -18.72 7.53
N ASP A 23 -1.27 -18.14 8.37
CA ASP A 23 -2.71 -18.23 8.26
C ASP A 23 -3.34 -16.85 8.03
N TYR A 24 -2.73 -16.05 7.15
CA TYR A 24 -3.17 -14.68 6.82
C TYR A 24 -4.37 -14.64 5.87
N TYR A 25 -5.28 -15.58 6.01
CA TYR A 25 -6.48 -15.65 5.19
C TYR A 25 -7.29 -14.35 5.22
N ALA A 26 -7.46 -13.78 6.41
CA ALA A 26 -8.16 -12.51 6.58
C ALA A 26 -7.47 -11.38 5.84
N LEU A 27 -6.15 -11.30 5.91
CA LEU A 27 -5.37 -10.27 5.22
C LEU A 27 -5.45 -10.44 3.69
N ARG A 28 -5.40 -11.67 3.20
CA ARG A 28 -5.60 -11.94 1.77
C ARG A 28 -6.97 -11.47 1.29
N MET A 29 -8.01 -11.75 2.06
CA MET A 29 -9.37 -11.31 1.72
C MET A 29 -9.49 -9.79 1.72
N ILE A 30 -8.86 -9.12 2.67
CA ILE A 30 -8.79 -7.66 2.72
C ILE A 30 -8.09 -7.13 1.48
N ASN A 31 -6.95 -7.69 1.10
CA ASN A 31 -6.17 -7.25 -0.06
C ASN A 31 -6.92 -7.48 -1.37
N GLU A 32 -7.61 -8.60 -1.53
CA GLU A 32 -8.45 -8.85 -2.70
C GLU A 32 -9.59 -7.85 -2.79
N ARG A 33 -10.20 -7.51 -1.66
CA ARG A 33 -11.26 -6.51 -1.58
C ARG A 33 -10.71 -5.12 -1.89
N PHE A 34 -9.55 -4.78 -1.34
CA PHE A 34 -8.86 -3.54 -1.63
C PHE A 34 -8.56 -3.39 -3.13
N ALA A 35 -8.06 -4.44 -3.78
CA ALA A 35 -7.79 -4.43 -5.22
C ALA A 35 -9.06 -4.11 -6.04
N ARG A 36 -10.21 -4.64 -5.66
CA ARG A 36 -11.47 -4.30 -6.30
C ARG A 36 -11.88 -2.85 -6.11
N PHE A 37 -11.75 -2.34 -4.89
CA PHE A 37 -12.13 -0.96 -4.56
C PHE A 37 -11.16 0.06 -5.16
N ALA A 38 -9.89 -0.28 -5.30
CA ALA A 38 -8.87 0.59 -5.87
C ALA A 38 -9.17 0.98 -7.32
N ARG A 39 -9.94 0.17 -8.05
CA ARG A 39 -10.38 0.50 -9.41
C ARG A 39 -11.12 1.83 -9.47
N ALA A 40 -11.92 2.12 -8.46
CA ALA A 40 -12.68 3.38 -8.38
C ALA A 40 -11.78 4.61 -8.28
N VAL A 41 -10.57 4.47 -7.73
CA VAL A 41 -9.60 5.55 -7.65
C VAL A 41 -8.97 5.85 -9.01
N PHE A 42 -8.65 4.81 -9.77
CA PHE A 42 -7.94 4.96 -11.03
C PHE A 42 -8.84 5.19 -12.24
N LEU A 43 -10.09 4.74 -12.19
CA LEU A 43 -11.02 4.85 -13.31
C LEU A 43 -11.18 6.29 -13.84
N PRO A 44 -11.36 7.32 -12.99
CA PRO A 44 -11.47 8.70 -13.47
C PRO A 44 -10.20 9.21 -14.17
N MET A 45 -9.05 8.67 -13.80
CA MET A 45 -7.75 9.07 -14.33
C MET A 45 -7.45 8.40 -15.67
N LEU A 46 -7.72 7.11 -15.76
CA LEU A 46 -7.41 6.30 -16.93
C LEU A 46 -8.50 6.35 -17.99
N ARG A 47 -9.73 6.68 -17.63
CA ARG A 47 -10.93 6.66 -18.51
C ARG A 47 -11.22 5.29 -19.11
N ILE A 48 -10.56 4.26 -18.61
CA ILE A 48 -10.80 2.86 -18.91
C ILE A 48 -10.85 2.11 -17.58
N GLN A 49 -11.53 0.98 -17.55
CA GLN A 49 -11.57 0.16 -16.33
C GLN A 49 -10.24 -0.58 -16.16
N PRO A 50 -9.46 -0.26 -15.11
CA PRO A 50 -8.19 -0.93 -14.90
C PRO A 50 -8.40 -2.36 -14.40
N ARG A 51 -7.46 -3.23 -14.75
CA ARG A 51 -7.34 -4.54 -14.12
C ARG A 51 -6.34 -4.45 -12.98
N ILE A 52 -6.79 -4.80 -11.78
CA ILE A 52 -5.94 -4.79 -10.59
C ILE A 52 -6.02 -6.19 -9.98
N SER A 53 -4.86 -6.79 -9.78
CA SER A 53 -4.72 -8.08 -9.13
C SER A 53 -3.98 -7.93 -7.82
N SER A 54 -4.40 -8.68 -6.80
CA SER A 54 -3.65 -8.78 -5.56
C SER A 54 -2.77 -10.02 -5.58
N PHE A 55 -1.60 -9.91 -4.96
CA PHE A 55 -0.69 -11.04 -4.76
C PHE A 55 -0.78 -11.50 -3.30
N PRO A 56 -0.47 -12.77 -3.02
CA PRO A 56 -0.41 -13.22 -1.63
C PRO A 56 0.55 -12.39 -0.80
N PRO A 57 0.19 -12.03 0.44
CA PRO A 57 1.09 -11.29 1.31
C PRO A 57 2.41 -12.04 1.53
N GLU A 58 3.49 -11.29 1.54
CA GLU A 58 4.84 -11.79 1.83
C GLU A 58 5.42 -11.09 3.05
N VAL A 59 6.24 -11.81 3.81
CA VAL A 59 6.95 -11.25 4.95
C VAL A 59 8.42 -11.19 4.63
N LYS A 60 9.00 -10.00 4.75
CA LYS A 60 10.43 -9.74 4.54
C LYS A 60 10.91 -8.76 5.58
N THR A 61 12.24 -8.65 5.75
CA THR A 61 12.79 -7.49 6.44
C THR A 61 12.64 -6.26 5.55
N PHE A 62 12.61 -5.09 6.16
CA PHE A 62 12.54 -3.84 5.40
C PHE A 62 13.76 -3.68 4.48
N ASP A 63 14.94 -4.09 4.92
CA ASP A 63 16.16 -4.08 4.09
C ASP A 63 16.04 -4.98 2.86
N GLU A 64 15.51 -6.19 3.02
CA GLU A 64 15.27 -7.08 1.88
C GLU A 64 14.29 -6.47 0.88
N TYR A 65 13.23 -5.86 1.37
CA TYR A 65 12.25 -5.20 0.53
C TYR A 65 12.87 -4.04 -0.25
N THR A 66 13.56 -3.14 0.43
CA THR A 66 14.12 -1.94 -0.20
C THR A 66 15.24 -2.25 -1.17
N SER A 67 15.98 -3.34 -0.96
CA SER A 67 17.02 -3.78 -1.91
C SER A 67 16.43 -4.31 -3.22
N GLY A 68 15.17 -4.67 -3.24
CA GLY A 68 14.46 -5.16 -4.42
C GLY A 68 13.72 -4.09 -5.22
N ILE A 69 13.74 -2.84 -4.79
CA ILE A 69 13.06 -1.74 -5.47
C ILE A 69 14.06 -0.65 -5.87
N GLU A 70 13.64 0.18 -6.82
CA GLU A 70 14.47 1.31 -7.29
C GLU A 70 14.67 2.35 -6.19
N SER A 71 15.74 3.13 -6.32
CA SER A 71 16.08 4.19 -5.37
C SER A 71 15.17 5.41 -5.44
N PHE A 72 14.45 5.59 -6.54
CA PHE A 72 13.47 6.65 -6.72
C PHE A 72 12.08 6.05 -6.88
N MET A 73 11.23 6.25 -5.88
CA MET A 73 9.86 5.73 -5.82
C MET A 73 8.96 6.78 -5.18
N SER A 74 7.67 6.63 -5.31
CA SER A 74 6.71 7.40 -4.50
C SER A 74 6.36 6.60 -3.25
N LEU A 75 6.75 7.10 -2.10
CA LEU A 75 6.55 6.48 -0.80
C LEU A 75 5.66 7.37 0.04
N THR A 76 4.46 6.92 0.37
CA THR A 76 3.52 7.65 1.23
C THR A 76 3.27 6.85 2.49
N ALA A 77 3.71 7.38 3.62
CA ALA A 77 3.57 6.74 4.92
C ALA A 77 2.31 7.21 5.63
N SER A 78 1.61 6.28 6.24
CA SER A 78 0.41 6.55 7.04
C SER A 78 0.48 5.79 8.37
N ARG A 79 -0.08 6.37 9.41
CA ARG A 79 -0.24 5.75 10.71
C ARG A 79 -1.57 5.03 10.78
N ILE A 80 -1.57 3.82 11.32
CA ILE A 80 -2.78 3.06 11.65
C ILE A 80 -2.86 2.98 13.17
N GLU A 81 -3.60 3.90 13.79
CA GLU A 81 -3.66 3.99 15.26
C GLU A 81 -4.21 2.72 15.91
N GLU A 82 -5.24 2.14 15.34
CA GLU A 82 -5.93 0.96 15.87
C GLU A 82 -5.00 -0.27 15.89
N LEU A 83 -4.04 -0.33 14.98
CA LEU A 83 -3.05 -1.40 14.91
C LEU A 83 -1.71 -1.02 15.54
N ARG A 84 -1.54 0.21 16.01
CA ARG A 84 -0.30 0.76 16.54
C ARG A 84 0.89 0.57 15.60
N GLY A 85 0.64 0.76 14.33
CA GLY A 85 1.63 0.53 13.31
C GLY A 85 1.57 1.55 12.19
N ASN A 86 2.44 1.38 11.23
CA ASN A 86 2.53 2.22 10.06
C ASN A 86 2.27 1.39 8.81
N MET A 87 1.82 2.07 7.78
CA MET A 87 1.63 1.52 6.46
C MET A 87 2.29 2.44 5.44
N MET A 88 2.75 1.89 4.35
CA MET A 88 3.36 2.68 3.29
C MET A 88 2.78 2.26 1.94
N LEU A 89 2.35 3.24 1.16
CA LEU A 89 2.03 3.06 -0.24
C LEU A 89 3.27 3.34 -1.06
N VAL A 90 3.65 2.37 -1.88
CA VAL A 90 4.82 2.48 -2.76
C VAL A 90 4.35 2.41 -4.20
N MET A 91 4.64 3.47 -4.96
CA MET A 91 4.23 3.56 -6.35
C MET A 91 5.43 3.82 -7.25
N ASP A 92 5.46 3.12 -8.38
CA ASP A 92 6.51 3.26 -9.38
C ASP A 92 6.37 4.59 -10.12
N PRO A 93 7.48 5.34 -10.35
CA PRO A 93 7.45 6.59 -11.08
C PRO A 93 6.89 6.46 -12.50
N THR A 94 7.14 5.35 -13.17
CA THR A 94 6.61 5.11 -14.52
C THR A 94 5.08 5.03 -14.49
N PHE A 95 4.52 4.36 -13.48
CA PHE A 95 3.09 4.30 -13.28
C PHE A 95 2.49 5.70 -13.02
N ILE A 96 3.15 6.50 -12.18
CA ILE A 96 2.74 7.89 -11.92
C ILE A 96 2.74 8.71 -13.21
N SER A 97 3.77 8.56 -14.04
CA SER A 97 3.85 9.26 -15.34
C SER A 97 2.70 8.86 -16.27
N ILE A 98 2.38 7.60 -16.36
CA ILE A 98 1.27 7.10 -17.17
C ILE A 98 -0.06 7.69 -16.70
N LEU A 99 -0.32 7.67 -15.40
CA LEU A 99 -1.53 8.24 -14.82
C LEU A 99 -1.63 9.74 -15.06
N THR A 100 -0.53 10.46 -14.86
CA THR A 100 -0.46 11.91 -15.06
C THR A 100 -0.76 12.28 -16.50
N ASN A 101 -0.14 11.57 -17.45
CA ASN A 101 -0.35 11.79 -18.86
C ASN A 101 -1.80 11.49 -19.29
N SER A 102 -2.35 10.42 -18.80
CA SER A 102 -3.74 10.07 -19.09
C SER A 102 -4.73 11.09 -18.53
N PHE A 103 -4.50 11.52 -17.29
CA PHE A 103 -5.40 12.44 -16.59
C PHE A 103 -5.38 13.85 -17.19
N TYR A 104 -4.21 14.34 -17.57
CA TYR A 104 -4.03 15.69 -18.12
C TYR A 104 -4.01 15.72 -19.67
N GLY A 105 -4.21 14.58 -20.32
CA GLY A 105 -4.29 14.51 -21.79
C GLY A 105 -2.94 14.72 -22.49
N GLY A 106 -1.84 14.49 -21.79
CA GLY A 106 -0.49 14.61 -22.36
C GLY A 106 -0.13 13.48 -23.32
N GLN A 107 0.67 13.76 -24.33
CA GLN A 107 1.23 12.79 -25.26
C GLN A 107 2.63 12.36 -24.82
N LEU A 108 2.83 12.10 -23.56
CA LEU A 108 4.15 11.81 -23.08
C LEU A 108 4.42 10.31 -23.17
N GLY A 109 5.36 9.94 -24.00
CA GLY A 109 6.03 8.67 -23.85
C GLY A 109 6.76 8.60 -22.50
N PRO A 110 7.19 7.43 -22.07
CA PRO A 110 7.94 7.30 -20.82
C PRO A 110 9.14 8.24 -20.88
N ASP A 111 9.24 9.12 -19.89
CA ASP A 111 10.40 9.99 -19.74
C ASP A 111 11.60 9.10 -19.43
N LYS A 112 12.53 9.01 -20.39
CA LYS A 112 13.74 8.19 -20.27
C LYS A 112 14.83 8.84 -19.44
N SER A 113 14.62 10.08 -18.99
CA SER A 113 15.58 10.75 -18.10
C SER A 113 15.50 10.13 -16.70
N LYS A 114 16.66 10.00 -16.03
CA LYS A 114 16.69 9.59 -14.63
C LYS A 114 16.09 10.70 -13.78
N LYS A 115 14.83 10.56 -13.43
CA LYS A 115 14.18 11.46 -12.50
C LYS A 115 14.70 11.22 -11.09
N THR A 116 14.92 12.31 -10.38
CA THR A 116 15.23 12.31 -8.95
C THR A 116 14.15 12.98 -8.12
N GLU A 117 13.16 13.60 -8.77
CA GLU A 117 12.03 14.25 -8.11
C GLU A 117 10.80 14.20 -9.01
N PHE A 118 9.64 14.30 -8.39
CA PHE A 118 8.37 14.42 -9.09
C PHE A 118 8.08 15.88 -9.41
N THR A 119 7.38 16.12 -10.52
CA THR A 119 6.87 17.44 -10.85
C THR A 119 5.77 17.85 -9.88
N THR A 120 5.44 19.13 -9.81
CA THR A 120 4.30 19.63 -9.00
C THR A 120 2.99 18.95 -9.39
N THR A 121 2.77 18.72 -10.67
CA THR A 121 1.60 18.05 -11.20
C THR A 121 1.55 16.58 -10.77
N GLU A 122 2.68 15.89 -10.87
CA GLU A 122 2.80 14.51 -10.40
C GLU A 122 2.58 14.40 -8.89
N ASP A 123 3.15 15.30 -8.12
CA ASP A 123 2.96 15.37 -6.67
C ASP A 123 1.49 15.54 -6.29
N ARG A 124 0.78 16.41 -7.00
CA ARG A 124 -0.65 16.61 -6.78
C ARG A 124 -1.45 15.34 -7.07
N LEU A 125 -1.11 14.64 -8.13
CA LEU A 125 -1.76 13.40 -8.49
C LEU A 125 -1.47 12.29 -7.47
N ILE A 126 -0.23 12.18 -7.01
CA ILE A 126 0.17 11.25 -5.95
C ILE A 126 -0.65 11.49 -4.70
N GLU A 127 -0.84 12.73 -4.31
CA GLU A 127 -1.67 13.11 -3.14
C GLU A 127 -3.12 12.62 -3.30
N ILE A 128 -3.72 12.86 -4.45
CA ILE A 128 -5.09 12.44 -4.75
C ILE A 128 -5.22 10.91 -4.72
N ILE A 129 -4.28 10.22 -5.36
CA ILE A 129 -4.27 8.75 -5.41
C ILE A 129 -4.09 8.18 -4.00
N SER A 130 -3.12 8.67 -3.26
CA SER A 130 -2.80 8.16 -1.93
C SER A 130 -3.97 8.33 -0.97
N GLU A 131 -4.64 9.46 -1.00
CA GLU A 131 -5.85 9.70 -0.21
C GLU A 131 -6.98 8.76 -0.62
N GLY A 132 -7.23 8.62 -1.91
CA GLY A 132 -8.23 7.70 -2.43
C GLY A 132 -7.97 6.24 -2.06
N LEU A 133 -6.74 5.78 -2.21
CA LEU A 133 -6.34 4.43 -1.84
C LEU A 133 -6.45 4.19 -0.33
N ASN A 134 -6.08 5.17 0.49
CA ASN A 134 -6.23 5.06 1.94
C ASN A 134 -7.71 4.87 2.33
N ARG A 135 -8.62 5.62 1.71
CA ARG A 135 -10.07 5.45 1.97
C ARG A 135 -10.57 4.07 1.52
N MET A 136 -10.09 3.58 0.39
CA MET A 136 -10.45 2.23 -0.08
C MET A 136 -9.89 1.14 0.83
N LEU A 137 -8.71 1.33 1.38
CA LEU A 137 -8.12 0.39 2.33
C LEU A 137 -8.90 0.36 3.65
N GLU A 138 -9.30 1.51 4.16
CA GLU A 138 -10.19 1.59 5.33
C GLU A 138 -11.49 0.83 5.09
N THR A 139 -12.09 1.01 3.91
CA THR A 139 -13.31 0.30 3.52
C THR A 139 -13.10 -1.21 3.43
N ALA A 140 -11.95 -1.63 2.89
CA ALA A 140 -11.62 -3.06 2.79
C ALA A 140 -11.43 -3.73 4.15
N TRP A 141 -10.94 -2.99 5.15
CA TRP A 141 -10.74 -3.48 6.51
C TRP A 141 -12.01 -3.52 7.35
N LYS A 142 -13.03 -2.76 6.98
CA LYS A 142 -14.19 -2.48 7.81
C LYS A 142 -14.90 -3.73 8.35
N ASP A 143 -14.96 -4.80 7.56
CA ASP A 143 -15.62 -6.05 7.99
C ASP A 143 -14.82 -6.79 9.05
N LEU A 144 -13.52 -6.59 9.13
CA LEU A 144 -12.68 -7.17 10.17
C LEU A 144 -12.63 -6.28 11.40
N MET A 145 -12.26 -5.02 11.20
CA MET A 145 -12.22 -3.99 12.22
C MET A 145 -12.13 -2.60 11.57
N PRO A 146 -12.68 -1.57 12.20
CA PRO A 146 -12.49 -0.22 11.69
C PRO A 146 -11.05 0.23 11.91
N ILE A 147 -10.46 0.79 10.87
CA ILE A 147 -9.16 1.46 10.96
C ILE A 147 -9.26 2.86 10.37
N ASN A 148 -8.40 3.74 10.84
CA ASN A 148 -8.23 5.09 10.30
C ASN A 148 -6.77 5.27 9.89
N LEU A 149 -6.57 5.72 8.66
CA LEU A 149 -5.25 6.00 8.12
C LEU A 149 -5.00 7.49 8.15
N ALA A 150 -3.96 7.90 8.84
CA ALA A 150 -3.51 9.28 8.90
C ALA A 150 -2.16 9.39 8.20
N GLU A 151 -2.10 10.14 7.10
CA GLU A 151 -0.85 10.38 6.39
C GLU A 151 0.14 11.11 7.28
N GLN A 152 1.37 10.62 7.35
CA GLN A 152 2.43 11.18 8.17
C GLN A 152 3.52 11.86 7.36
N GLY A 153 3.75 11.42 6.14
CA GLY A 153 4.77 12.01 5.31
C GLY A 153 4.98 11.26 4.02
N ARG A 154 5.76 11.88 3.15
CA ARG A 154 6.12 11.34 1.85
C ARG A 154 7.62 11.37 1.67
N GLU A 155 8.13 10.38 0.98
CA GLU A 155 9.54 10.23 0.68
C GLU A 155 9.69 9.70 -0.74
N VAL A 156 10.83 9.94 -1.36
CA VAL A 156 11.12 9.46 -2.73
C VAL A 156 12.26 8.44 -2.76
N ASN A 157 13.01 8.33 -1.67
CA ASN A 157 14.09 7.35 -1.55
C ASN A 157 13.81 6.43 -0.35
N PRO A 158 13.71 5.10 -0.57
CA PRO A 158 13.46 4.16 0.53
C PRO A 158 14.45 4.23 1.67
N GLN A 159 15.70 4.64 1.40
CA GLN A 159 16.75 4.72 2.40
C GLN A 159 16.54 5.88 3.40
N PHE A 160 15.71 6.86 3.06
CA PHE A 160 15.41 7.98 3.96
C PHE A 160 14.18 7.75 4.82
N VAL A 161 13.53 6.60 4.69
CA VAL A 161 12.43 6.21 5.57
C VAL A 161 12.98 5.92 6.97
N SER A 162 12.47 6.65 7.97
CA SER A 162 13.03 6.65 9.34
C SER A 162 12.14 6.00 10.39
N PHE A 163 10.88 5.71 10.07
CA PHE A 163 9.93 5.15 11.05
C PHE A 163 9.99 3.62 11.15
N VAL A 164 10.80 2.97 10.34
CA VAL A 164 10.99 1.52 10.35
C VAL A 164 12.49 1.22 10.30
N ASP A 165 12.91 0.25 11.11
CA ASP A 165 14.29 -0.24 11.11
C ASP A 165 14.46 -1.26 9.97
N GLY A 166 15.65 -1.30 9.37
CA GLY A 166 15.96 -2.23 8.27
C GLY A 166 15.78 -3.70 8.63
N SER A 167 15.99 -4.04 9.89
CA SER A 167 15.80 -5.41 10.41
C SER A 167 14.36 -5.75 10.77
N GLU A 168 13.47 -4.78 10.80
CA GLU A 168 12.05 -5.03 11.09
C GLU A 168 11.39 -5.81 9.97
N LEU A 169 10.48 -6.69 10.37
CA LEU A 169 9.68 -7.45 9.43
C LEU A 169 8.50 -6.63 8.97
N VAL A 170 8.29 -6.63 7.68
CA VAL A 170 7.19 -5.95 7.01
C VAL A 170 6.36 -6.94 6.20
N ILE A 171 5.08 -6.67 6.04
CA ILE A 171 4.18 -7.45 5.19
C ILE A 171 3.96 -6.65 3.91
N ILE A 172 4.20 -7.31 2.78
CA ILE A 172 4.06 -6.68 1.47
C ILE A 172 2.94 -7.35 0.72
#